data_902323ffc3476ddef11d99754dcfd182
#
_entry.id   902323ffc3476ddef11d99754dcfd182
#
_cell.length_a   1.000
_cell.length_b   1.000
_cell.length_c   1.000
_cell.angle_alpha   90.00
_cell.angle_beta   90.00
_cell.angle_gamma   90.00
#
_symmetry.space_group_name_H-M   'P 1'
#
loop_
_entity.id
_entity.type
_entity.pdbx_description
1 polymer ?
#
loop_
_entity_poly.entity_id
_entity_poly.type
_entity_poly.pdbx_seq_one_letter_code
_entity_poly.pdbx_strand_id
1 'polypeptide(L)'
;MSIGDKVILADGEFPNNSYVIKVLQNASIIICTDGSANKLSKINKIPDFIIGDFDSIQNKNNFSSEVKIENLDQQDNDLEKAIAFFLKKYPGENLTIIGANGLRDDHNLANLLILDKYSKYLSIVMLSNYFKIFINKGKNIYPCKPKQTISLLPLKIINNITTEGLKFNLTKDKLTPDSLGISNIALENQFLINSSENIFVFVEI
;
A
#
# COMPACT_ATOMS: atom_id res chain seq x y z
N MET A 1 -0.08 12.08 0.69
CA MET A 1 -0.53 11.23 -0.42
C MET A 1 -1.98 10.87 -0.18
N SER A 2 -2.84 11.03 -1.18
CA SER A 2 -4.27 10.73 -1.08
C SER A 2 -4.53 9.22 -1.26
N ILE A 3 -5.56 8.73 -0.58
CA ILE A 3 -6.08 7.37 -0.78
C ILE A 3 -6.94 7.41 -2.05
N GLY A 4 -6.66 6.49 -2.98
CA GLY A 4 -7.48 6.30 -4.17
C GLY A 4 -8.76 5.53 -3.83
N ASP A 5 -9.80 5.74 -4.63
CA ASP A 5 -11.07 5.00 -4.54
C ASP A 5 -11.06 3.67 -5.33
N LYS A 6 -9.98 3.41 -6.06
CA LYS A 6 -9.72 2.13 -6.73
C LYS A 6 -8.80 1.29 -5.87
N VAL A 7 -9.23 0.08 -5.54
CA VAL A 7 -8.57 -0.78 -4.54
C VAL A 7 -8.12 -2.08 -5.17
N ILE A 8 -6.88 -2.48 -4.89
CA ILE A 8 -6.45 -3.88 -5.02
C ILE A 8 -6.54 -4.52 -3.63
N LEU A 9 -7.34 -5.58 -3.52
CA LEU A 9 -7.36 -6.45 -2.36
C LEU A 9 -6.44 -7.65 -2.62
N ALA A 10 -5.33 -7.70 -1.89
CA ALA A 10 -4.40 -8.82 -1.93
C ALA A 10 -4.82 -9.94 -0.95
N ASP A 11 -4.26 -11.13 -1.12
CA ASP A 11 -4.67 -12.33 -0.36
C ASP A 11 -3.92 -12.53 0.97
N GLY A 12 -3.37 -11.46 1.56
CA GLY A 12 -2.83 -11.45 2.92
C GLY A 12 -3.92 -11.38 3.99
N GLU A 13 -3.63 -10.76 5.13
CA GLU A 13 -4.60 -10.61 6.21
C GLU A 13 -5.75 -9.69 5.79
N PHE A 14 -6.99 -10.18 5.95
CA PHE A 14 -8.17 -9.34 5.71
C PHE A 14 -8.24 -8.22 6.77
N PRO A 15 -8.54 -6.97 6.38
CA PRO A 15 -8.53 -5.87 7.33
C PRO A 15 -9.55 -6.05 8.46
N ASN A 16 -9.13 -5.69 9.68
CA ASN A 16 -9.98 -5.62 10.86
C ASN A 16 -10.14 -4.18 11.40
N ASN A 17 -9.34 -3.24 10.90
CA ASN A 17 -9.48 -1.82 11.21
C ASN A 17 -10.70 -1.22 10.51
N SER A 18 -11.59 -0.58 11.27
CA SER A 18 -12.85 -0.05 10.76
C SER A 18 -12.69 1.01 9.66
N TYR A 19 -11.62 1.80 9.70
CA TYR A 19 -11.30 2.77 8.67
C TYR A 19 -10.91 2.08 7.36
N VAL A 20 -10.05 1.06 7.41
CA VAL A 20 -9.61 0.30 6.22
C VAL A 20 -10.79 -0.45 5.60
N ILE A 21 -11.66 -1.05 6.43
CA ILE A 21 -12.90 -1.69 5.98
C ILE A 21 -13.79 -0.68 5.24
N LYS A 22 -13.96 0.52 5.78
CA LYS A 22 -14.75 1.59 5.12
C LYS A 22 -14.15 2.01 3.77
N VAL A 23 -12.82 2.11 3.67
CA VAL A 23 -12.14 2.39 2.38
C VAL A 23 -12.48 1.30 1.37
N LEU A 24 -12.38 0.03 1.76
CA LEU A 24 -12.72 -1.09 0.88
C LEU A 24 -14.21 -1.13 0.50
N GLN A 25 -15.11 -0.85 1.45
CA GLN A 25 -16.55 -0.80 1.21
C GLN A 25 -16.96 0.31 0.24
N ASN A 26 -16.28 1.47 0.29
CA ASN A 26 -16.57 2.64 -0.53
C ASN A 26 -15.76 2.68 -1.83
N ALA A 27 -14.96 1.65 -2.10
CA ALA A 27 -14.20 1.58 -3.34
C ALA A 27 -15.11 1.60 -4.56
N SER A 28 -14.75 2.41 -5.57
CA SER A 28 -15.43 2.47 -6.85
C SER A 28 -15.10 1.29 -7.76
N ILE A 29 -13.88 0.74 -7.59
CA ILE A 29 -13.39 -0.47 -8.26
C ILE A 29 -12.63 -1.31 -7.24
N ILE A 30 -12.93 -2.61 -7.22
CA ILE A 30 -12.21 -3.61 -6.42
C ILE A 30 -11.60 -4.65 -7.35
N ILE A 31 -10.27 -4.71 -7.36
CA ILE A 31 -9.48 -5.74 -8.04
C ILE A 31 -9.00 -6.71 -6.98
N CYS A 32 -9.33 -7.96 -7.08
CA CYS A 32 -8.84 -9.01 -6.18
C CYS A 32 -7.65 -9.74 -6.79
N THR A 33 -6.66 -10.09 -5.97
CA THR A 33 -5.71 -11.13 -6.34
C THR A 33 -6.32 -12.46 -5.94
N ASP A 34 -6.39 -13.40 -6.87
CA ASP A 34 -6.86 -14.77 -6.73
C ASP A 34 -7.76 -15.06 -5.49
N GLY A 35 -7.23 -15.73 -4.47
CA GLY A 35 -7.97 -16.14 -3.26
C GLY A 35 -8.60 -15.01 -2.45
N SER A 36 -8.14 -13.76 -2.62
CA SER A 36 -8.70 -12.61 -1.89
C SER A 36 -10.18 -12.36 -2.20
N ALA A 37 -10.65 -12.78 -3.39
CA ALA A 37 -12.05 -12.66 -3.79
C ALA A 37 -13.00 -13.40 -2.81
N ASN A 38 -12.56 -14.53 -2.24
CA ASN A 38 -13.33 -15.29 -1.25
C ASN A 38 -13.62 -14.48 0.03
N LYS A 39 -12.75 -13.50 0.34
CA LYS A 39 -12.81 -12.71 1.59
C LYS A 39 -13.80 -11.55 1.51
N LEU A 40 -14.19 -11.11 0.30
CA LEU A 40 -15.12 -9.99 0.11
C LEU A 40 -16.54 -10.27 0.61
N SER A 41 -16.94 -11.52 0.69
CA SER A 41 -18.22 -11.92 1.29
C SER A 41 -18.39 -11.45 2.74
N LYS A 42 -17.27 -11.27 3.48
CA LYS A 42 -17.26 -10.73 4.86
C LYS A 42 -17.82 -9.31 4.96
N ILE A 43 -17.84 -8.56 3.87
CA ILE A 43 -18.34 -7.19 3.80
C ILE A 43 -19.45 -7.01 2.76
N ASN A 44 -20.05 -8.11 2.28
CA ASN A 44 -21.11 -8.12 1.28
C ASN A 44 -20.74 -7.36 -0.02
N LYS A 45 -19.50 -7.52 -0.47
CA LYS A 45 -19.00 -6.98 -1.74
C LYS A 45 -18.62 -8.10 -2.70
N ILE A 46 -18.61 -7.78 -3.98
CA ILE A 46 -18.11 -8.62 -5.07
C ILE A 46 -16.99 -7.86 -5.78
N PRO A 47 -15.97 -8.54 -6.32
CA PRO A 47 -14.91 -7.88 -7.06
C PRO A 47 -15.38 -7.45 -8.45
N ASP A 48 -14.82 -6.34 -8.96
CA ASP A 48 -14.94 -5.95 -10.36
C ASP A 48 -14.00 -6.76 -11.26
N PHE A 49 -12.82 -7.14 -10.73
CA PHE A 49 -11.85 -7.99 -11.41
C PHE A 49 -11.16 -8.93 -10.44
N ILE A 50 -10.78 -10.11 -10.92
CA ILE A 50 -9.94 -11.09 -10.22
C ILE A 50 -8.76 -11.41 -11.12
N ILE A 51 -7.55 -11.25 -10.60
CA ILE A 51 -6.29 -11.45 -11.33
C ILE A 51 -5.53 -12.60 -10.68
N GLY A 52 -5.13 -13.60 -11.45
CA GLY A 52 -4.37 -14.75 -10.97
C GLY A 52 -4.56 -15.96 -11.87
N ASP A 53 -4.15 -17.14 -11.39
CA ASP A 53 -4.35 -18.44 -12.06
C ASP A 53 -5.60 -19.16 -11.58
N PHE A 54 -6.30 -18.58 -10.61
CA PHE A 54 -7.57 -19.03 -10.01
C PHE A 54 -7.49 -20.37 -9.28
N ASP A 55 -6.32 -20.79 -8.84
CA ASP A 55 -6.16 -22.05 -8.09
C ASP A 55 -6.72 -21.95 -6.67
N SER A 56 -6.67 -20.77 -6.05
CA SER A 56 -7.13 -20.49 -4.69
C SER A 56 -8.58 -20.01 -4.58
N ILE A 57 -9.30 -19.82 -5.70
CA ILE A 57 -10.69 -19.39 -5.69
C ILE A 57 -11.61 -20.55 -5.30
N GLN A 58 -12.36 -20.35 -4.22
CA GLN A 58 -13.47 -21.23 -3.85
C GLN A 58 -14.70 -20.91 -4.71
N ASN A 59 -15.39 -21.96 -5.21
CA ASN A 59 -16.63 -21.79 -6.00
C ASN A 59 -16.45 -20.83 -7.21
N LYS A 60 -15.50 -21.15 -8.09
CA LYS A 60 -15.20 -20.38 -9.32
C LYS A 60 -16.43 -19.97 -10.14
N ASN A 61 -17.53 -20.75 -10.04
CA ASN A 61 -18.79 -20.48 -10.73
C ASN A 61 -19.56 -19.27 -10.17
N ASN A 62 -19.21 -18.77 -8.98
CA ASN A 62 -19.83 -17.59 -8.39
C ASN A 62 -19.40 -16.29 -9.10
N PHE A 63 -18.36 -16.34 -9.92
CA PHE A 63 -17.82 -15.18 -10.63
C PHE A 63 -17.96 -15.42 -12.15
N SER A 64 -18.45 -14.40 -12.87
CA SER A 64 -18.53 -14.46 -14.33
C SER A 64 -17.14 -14.51 -14.98
N SER A 65 -17.05 -15.01 -16.20
CA SER A 65 -15.79 -15.05 -16.96
C SER A 65 -15.21 -13.67 -17.24
N GLU A 66 -16.06 -12.65 -17.35
CA GLU A 66 -15.67 -11.24 -17.61
C GLU A 66 -14.90 -10.61 -16.44
N VAL A 67 -15.16 -11.08 -15.22
CA VAL A 67 -14.49 -10.62 -13.99
C VAL A 67 -13.12 -11.27 -13.83
N LYS A 68 -12.94 -12.49 -14.36
CA LYS A 68 -11.72 -13.28 -14.21
C LYS A 68 -10.73 -12.99 -15.33
N ILE A 69 -9.57 -12.44 -14.97
CA ILE A 69 -8.46 -12.15 -15.87
C ILE A 69 -7.33 -13.12 -15.57
N GLU A 70 -7.29 -14.21 -16.32
CA GLU A 70 -6.27 -15.24 -16.13
C GLU A 70 -4.87 -14.73 -16.50
N ASN A 71 -3.92 -14.93 -15.59
CA ASN A 71 -2.52 -14.62 -15.81
C ASN A 71 -1.65 -15.74 -15.24
N LEU A 72 -1.15 -16.60 -16.14
CA LEU A 72 -0.32 -17.77 -15.83
C LEU A 72 1.18 -17.45 -15.74
N ASP A 73 1.58 -16.17 -15.88
CA ASP A 73 2.97 -15.79 -15.72
C ASP A 73 3.44 -16.08 -14.28
N GLN A 74 4.54 -16.83 -14.17
CA GLN A 74 5.13 -17.23 -12.90
C GLN A 74 6.30 -16.32 -12.48
N GLN A 75 6.66 -15.29 -13.29
CA GLN A 75 7.75 -14.37 -12.96
C GLN A 75 7.33 -13.33 -11.92
N ASP A 76 6.06 -12.91 -11.96
CA ASP A 76 5.48 -11.93 -11.05
C ASP A 76 4.52 -12.59 -10.06
N ASN A 77 4.44 -12.07 -8.84
CA ASN A 77 3.40 -12.47 -7.90
C ASN A 77 2.04 -11.83 -8.27
N ASP A 78 0.95 -12.31 -7.70
CA ASP A 78 -0.39 -11.86 -8.07
C ASP A 78 -0.65 -10.38 -7.77
N LEU A 79 -0.03 -9.82 -6.71
CA LEU A 79 -0.10 -8.39 -6.45
C LEU A 79 0.52 -7.58 -7.59
N GLU A 80 1.68 -8.01 -8.08
CA GLU A 80 2.37 -7.33 -9.17
C GLU A 80 1.60 -7.43 -10.48
N LYS A 81 1.03 -8.60 -10.79
CA LYS A 81 0.11 -8.81 -11.92
C LYS A 81 -1.10 -7.88 -11.84
N ALA A 82 -1.70 -7.74 -10.65
CA ALA A 82 -2.85 -6.85 -10.42
C ALA A 82 -2.48 -5.37 -10.60
N ILE A 83 -1.30 -4.94 -10.14
CA ILE A 83 -0.81 -3.57 -10.36
C ILE A 83 -0.55 -3.31 -11.86
N ALA A 84 0.06 -4.26 -12.58
CA ALA A 84 0.28 -4.14 -14.02
C ALA A 84 -1.05 -4.03 -14.80
N PHE A 85 -2.05 -4.82 -14.43
CA PHE A 85 -3.41 -4.70 -14.96
C PHE A 85 -4.01 -3.33 -14.67
N PHE A 86 -3.89 -2.86 -13.42
CA PHE A 86 -4.39 -1.54 -13.01
C PHE A 86 -3.77 -0.42 -13.83
N LEU A 87 -2.43 -0.40 -13.98
CA LEU A 87 -1.73 0.63 -14.76
C LEU A 87 -2.21 0.71 -16.22
N LYS A 88 -2.49 -0.44 -16.83
CA LYS A 88 -2.99 -0.51 -18.20
C LYS A 88 -4.43 -0.02 -18.32
N LYS A 89 -5.27 -0.34 -17.33
CA LYS A 89 -6.72 -0.08 -17.38
C LYS A 89 -7.10 1.31 -16.86
N TYR A 90 -6.35 1.83 -15.89
CA TYR A 90 -6.64 3.10 -15.20
C TYR A 90 -5.39 4.01 -15.16
N PRO A 91 -4.87 4.44 -16.32
CA PRO A 91 -3.67 5.27 -16.39
C PRO A 91 -3.89 6.62 -15.68
N GLY A 92 -2.92 7.01 -14.83
CA GLY A 92 -2.97 8.28 -14.10
C GLY A 92 -3.84 8.30 -12.83
N GLU A 93 -4.53 7.20 -12.53
CA GLU A 93 -5.36 7.09 -11.32
C GLU A 93 -4.55 6.71 -10.08
N ASN A 94 -5.07 7.06 -8.90
CA ASN A 94 -4.48 6.67 -7.62
C ASN A 94 -4.90 5.24 -7.25
N LEU A 95 -3.96 4.47 -6.74
CA LEU A 95 -4.18 3.10 -6.31
C LEU A 95 -4.08 2.97 -4.79
N THR A 96 -5.02 2.27 -4.19
CA THR A 96 -4.95 1.81 -2.81
C THR A 96 -4.81 0.29 -2.76
N ILE A 97 -3.83 -0.21 -2.01
CA ILE A 97 -3.64 -1.65 -1.77
C ILE A 97 -4.08 -1.98 -0.35
N ILE A 98 -4.87 -3.03 -0.20
CA ILE A 98 -5.35 -3.55 1.09
C ILE A 98 -5.08 -5.06 1.14
N GLY A 99 -4.81 -5.61 2.33
CA GLY A 99 -4.59 -7.05 2.49
C GLY A 99 -3.25 -7.56 1.97
N ALA A 100 -2.27 -6.68 1.76
CA ALA A 100 -0.94 -7.06 1.28
C ALA A 100 0.06 -7.36 2.42
N ASN A 101 -0.42 -7.38 3.66
CA ASN A 101 0.35 -7.64 4.88
C ASN A 101 -0.22 -8.84 5.64
N GLY A 102 0.53 -9.33 6.63
CA GLY A 102 0.14 -10.47 7.47
C GLY A 102 0.36 -11.81 6.78
N LEU A 103 0.12 -12.90 7.50
CA LEU A 103 0.22 -14.31 7.10
C LEU A 103 1.65 -14.77 6.78
N ARG A 104 2.34 -14.18 5.80
CA ARG A 104 3.68 -14.60 5.34
C ARG A 104 4.64 -13.42 5.36
N ASP A 105 5.76 -13.56 6.09
CA ASP A 105 6.77 -12.50 6.27
C ASP A 105 7.52 -12.19 4.98
N ASP A 106 7.81 -13.20 4.17
CA ASP A 106 8.47 -13.04 2.87
C ASP A 106 7.62 -12.25 1.89
N HIS A 107 6.30 -12.52 1.84
CA HIS A 107 5.36 -11.74 1.04
C HIS A 107 5.20 -10.30 1.56
N ASN A 108 5.21 -10.09 2.88
CA ASN A 108 5.13 -8.75 3.46
C ASN A 108 6.30 -7.88 2.99
N LEU A 109 7.52 -8.42 3.04
CA LEU A 109 8.69 -7.70 2.56
C LEU A 109 8.65 -7.48 1.04
N ALA A 110 8.33 -8.52 0.26
CA ALA A 110 8.22 -8.41 -1.19
C ALA A 110 7.18 -7.37 -1.61
N ASN A 111 6.01 -7.33 -0.96
CA ASN A 111 4.95 -6.36 -1.26
C ASN A 111 5.36 -4.91 -0.95
N LEU A 112 6.18 -4.67 0.07
CA LEU A 112 6.78 -3.34 0.30
C LEU A 112 7.75 -2.97 -0.83
N LEU A 113 8.61 -3.90 -1.28
CA LEU A 113 9.51 -3.65 -2.41
C LEU A 113 8.76 -3.38 -3.72
N ILE A 114 7.62 -4.06 -3.94
CA ILE A 114 6.73 -3.80 -5.07
C ILE A 114 6.14 -2.39 -4.97
N LEU A 115 5.73 -1.94 -3.77
CA LEU A 115 5.27 -0.57 -3.55
C LEU A 115 6.34 0.45 -3.97
N ASP A 116 7.60 0.24 -3.60
CA ASP A 116 8.72 1.09 -4.02
C ASP A 116 8.92 1.05 -5.54
N LYS A 117 8.96 -0.14 -6.14
CA LYS A 117 9.13 -0.36 -7.58
C LYS A 117 8.10 0.42 -8.41
N TYR A 118 6.83 0.41 -7.99
CA TYR A 118 5.73 1.01 -8.74
C TYR A 118 5.45 2.48 -8.37
N SER A 119 6.00 2.99 -7.27
CA SER A 119 5.82 4.39 -6.84
C SER A 119 6.26 5.43 -7.87
N LYS A 120 7.14 5.07 -8.78
CA LYS A 120 7.62 5.93 -9.88
C LYS A 120 6.63 6.04 -11.05
N TYR A 121 5.64 5.13 -11.14
CA TYR A 121 4.69 5.09 -12.25
C TYR A 121 3.30 5.58 -11.85
N LEU A 122 2.94 5.45 -10.57
CA LEU A 122 1.62 5.83 -10.09
C LEU A 122 1.66 6.29 -8.63
N SER A 123 0.63 7.06 -8.23
CA SER A 123 0.37 7.36 -6.83
C SER A 123 -0.24 6.12 -6.16
N ILE A 124 0.52 5.47 -5.31
CA ILE A 124 0.17 4.19 -4.67
C ILE A 124 0.30 4.29 -3.15
N VAL A 125 -0.72 3.80 -2.45
CA VAL A 125 -0.78 3.72 -0.99
C VAL A 125 -1.14 2.30 -0.59
N MET A 126 -0.45 1.75 0.40
CA MET A 126 -0.82 0.50 1.03
C MET A 126 -1.42 0.78 2.40
N LEU A 127 -2.56 0.17 2.71
CA LEU A 127 -3.22 0.24 4.02
C LEU A 127 -3.10 -1.11 4.72
N SER A 128 -2.46 -1.11 5.89
CA SER A 128 -2.49 -2.21 6.84
C SER A 128 -3.53 -1.95 7.94
N ASN A 129 -3.64 -2.82 8.93
CA ASN A 129 -4.49 -2.58 10.10
C ASN A 129 -3.99 -1.45 11.00
N TYR A 130 -2.74 -1.01 10.85
CA TYR A 130 -2.07 -0.05 11.72
C TYR A 130 -1.58 1.20 11.00
N PHE A 131 -1.18 1.07 9.73
CA PHE A 131 -0.48 2.13 9.01
C PHE A 131 -1.01 2.33 7.60
N LYS A 132 -1.01 3.59 7.20
CA LYS A 132 -0.96 4.02 5.81
C LYS A 132 0.51 4.08 5.39
N ILE A 133 0.90 3.34 4.34
CA ILE A 133 2.27 3.18 3.89
C ILE A 133 2.38 3.70 2.46
N PHE A 134 3.37 4.56 2.20
CA PHE A 134 3.65 5.08 0.87
C PHE A 134 5.12 5.47 0.72
N ILE A 135 5.54 5.79 -0.50
CA ILE A 135 6.90 6.24 -0.79
C ILE A 135 6.93 7.76 -0.90
N ASN A 136 7.90 8.38 -0.22
CA ASN A 136 8.27 9.78 -0.45
C ASN A 136 9.58 9.86 -1.23
N LYS A 137 9.63 10.81 -2.17
CA LYS A 137 10.86 11.30 -2.80
C LYS A 137 10.75 12.80 -2.99
N GLY A 138 11.85 13.52 -2.76
CA GLY A 138 11.87 14.98 -2.83
C GLY A 138 11.25 15.64 -1.61
N LYS A 139 10.89 16.93 -1.77
CA LYS A 139 10.29 17.76 -0.70
C LYS A 139 8.77 17.69 -0.78
N ASN A 140 8.15 17.14 0.25
CA ASN A 140 6.69 17.04 0.35
C ASN A 140 6.21 17.32 1.78
N ILE A 141 4.96 17.80 1.88
CA ILE A 141 4.26 18.03 3.14
C ILE A 141 3.06 17.09 3.18
N TYR A 142 2.85 16.43 4.32
CA TYR A 142 1.79 15.47 4.52
C TYR A 142 0.93 15.86 5.72
N PRO A 143 -0.41 15.78 5.61
CA PRO A 143 -1.29 15.97 6.75
C PRO A 143 -1.14 14.81 7.74
N CYS A 144 -1.21 15.13 9.01
CA CYS A 144 -1.23 14.19 10.13
C CYS A 144 -2.06 14.75 11.28
N LYS A 145 -2.13 14.01 12.38
CA LYS A 145 -2.70 14.50 13.64
C LYS A 145 -1.57 14.58 14.67
N PRO A 146 -1.58 15.58 15.59
CA PRO A 146 -0.67 15.59 16.72
C PRO A 146 -0.73 14.27 17.50
N LYS A 147 0.42 13.78 17.94
CA LYS A 147 0.64 12.49 18.62
C LYS A 147 0.54 11.25 17.72
N GLN A 148 0.25 11.39 16.44
CA GLN A 148 0.23 10.28 15.50
C GLN A 148 1.65 9.72 15.28
N THR A 149 1.79 8.41 15.27
CA THR A 149 3.08 7.74 15.00
C THR A 149 3.44 7.89 13.53
N ILE A 150 4.68 8.34 13.28
CA ILE A 150 5.26 8.47 11.95
C ILE A 150 6.57 7.69 11.93
N SER A 151 6.71 6.74 10.99
CA SER A 151 7.99 6.04 10.80
C SER A 151 8.53 6.28 9.39
N LEU A 152 9.83 6.47 9.31
CA LEU A 152 10.57 6.69 8.08
C LEU A 152 11.62 5.59 7.93
N LEU A 153 11.52 4.79 6.86
CA LEU A 153 12.45 3.68 6.62
C LEU A 153 13.00 3.75 5.19
N PRO A 154 14.27 4.11 5.03
CA PRO A 154 14.92 4.10 3.72
C PRO A 154 15.35 2.69 3.33
N LEU A 155 15.37 2.38 2.02
CA LEU A 155 15.97 1.13 1.50
C LEU A 155 17.48 1.24 1.28
N LYS A 156 17.99 2.46 1.23
CA LYS A 156 19.41 2.79 1.04
C LYS A 156 19.80 3.88 2.02
N ILE A 157 21.09 4.05 2.22
CA ILE A 157 21.59 5.18 3.01
C ILE A 157 21.21 6.49 2.30
N ILE A 158 20.56 7.37 3.04
CA ILE A 158 20.25 8.75 2.63
C ILE A 158 21.18 9.66 3.40
N ASN A 159 22.04 10.41 2.69
CA ASN A 159 23.04 11.28 3.32
C ASN A 159 22.54 12.70 3.63
N ASN A 160 21.37 13.06 3.15
CA ASN A 160 20.82 14.42 3.34
C ASN A 160 19.29 14.33 3.37
N ILE A 161 18.74 14.12 4.56
CA ILE A 161 17.30 14.13 4.80
C ILE A 161 16.97 15.24 5.81
N THR A 162 15.88 15.95 5.56
CA THR A 162 15.32 16.95 6.48
C THR A 162 13.88 16.63 6.75
N THR A 163 13.45 16.72 8.01
CA THR A 163 12.06 16.60 8.43
C THR A 163 11.67 17.78 9.34
N GLU A 164 10.39 18.16 9.30
CA GLU A 164 9.82 19.20 10.17
C GLU A 164 8.45 18.71 10.69
N GLY A 165 8.00 19.21 11.82
CA GLY A 165 6.71 18.85 12.44
C GLY A 165 6.73 17.54 13.23
N LEU A 166 7.88 16.91 13.41
CA LEU A 166 8.07 15.68 14.17
C LEU A 166 8.80 15.95 15.49
N LYS A 167 8.63 15.07 16.48
CA LYS A 167 9.32 15.18 17.78
C LYS A 167 10.84 15.08 17.63
N PHE A 168 11.30 14.21 16.75
CA PHE A 168 12.70 14.00 16.44
C PHE A 168 12.92 14.37 14.97
N ASN A 169 13.12 15.68 14.72
CA ASN A 169 13.40 16.17 13.37
C ASN A 169 14.84 15.83 12.95
N LEU A 170 15.00 15.61 11.65
CA LEU A 170 16.29 15.46 10.99
C LEU A 170 16.61 16.78 10.25
N THR A 171 17.88 17.24 10.30
CA THR A 171 18.32 18.50 9.67
C THR A 171 19.54 18.25 8.82
N LYS A 172 19.33 17.90 7.53
CA LYS A 172 20.39 17.48 6.61
C LYS A 172 21.20 16.30 7.15
N ASP A 173 20.53 15.44 7.88
CA ASP A 173 21.13 14.29 8.55
C ASP A 173 21.30 13.09 7.61
N LYS A 174 22.04 12.11 8.09
CA LYS A 174 22.13 10.79 7.48
C LYS A 174 21.05 9.90 8.08
N LEU A 175 20.31 9.17 7.22
CA LEU A 175 19.40 8.11 7.64
C LEU A 175 19.79 6.80 6.98
N THR A 176 19.98 5.78 7.79
CA THR A 176 20.36 4.42 7.40
C THR A 176 19.17 3.47 7.46
N PRO A 177 19.21 2.33 6.72
CA PRO A 177 18.15 1.31 6.79
C PRO A 177 18.24 0.52 8.13
N ASP A 178 17.90 1.19 9.20
CA ASP A 178 17.89 0.69 10.57
C ASP A 178 16.71 1.28 11.38
N SER A 179 16.78 1.23 12.71
CA SER A 179 15.71 1.67 13.59
C SER A 179 15.64 3.17 13.86
N LEU A 180 16.57 3.99 13.36
CA LEU A 180 16.67 5.41 13.72
C LEU A 180 15.41 6.21 13.33
N GLY A 181 14.81 5.92 12.20
CA GLY A 181 13.64 6.65 11.67
C GLY A 181 12.28 6.13 12.14
N ILE A 182 12.21 5.06 12.92
CA ILE A 182 10.92 4.46 13.31
C ILE A 182 10.37 5.06 14.60
N SER A 183 9.04 4.97 14.76
CA SER A 183 8.30 5.36 15.98
C SER A 183 8.48 6.83 16.38
N ASN A 184 8.65 7.74 15.42
CA ASN A 184 8.60 9.16 15.64
C ASN A 184 7.14 9.63 15.88
N ILE A 185 6.94 10.82 16.37
CA ILE A 185 5.63 11.36 16.75
C ILE A 185 5.41 12.71 16.06
N ALA A 186 4.27 12.88 15.42
CA ALA A 186 3.85 14.16 14.90
C ALA A 186 3.54 15.15 16.04
N LEU A 187 4.07 16.36 15.97
CA LEU A 187 3.78 17.44 16.91
C LEU A 187 2.70 18.39 16.39
N GLU A 188 2.53 18.44 15.07
CA GLU A 188 1.65 19.38 14.36
C GLU A 188 0.61 18.63 13.52
N ASN A 189 -0.25 19.37 12.81
CA ASN A 189 -1.26 18.82 11.89
C ASN A 189 -0.67 18.43 10.53
N GLN A 190 0.62 18.65 10.33
CA GLN A 190 1.36 18.28 9.13
C GLN A 190 2.83 18.03 9.47
N PHE A 191 3.50 17.27 8.64
CA PHE A 191 4.94 17.08 8.69
C PHE A 191 5.54 17.19 7.30
N LEU A 192 6.80 17.64 7.24
CA LEU A 192 7.58 17.78 6.02
C LEU A 192 8.65 16.69 5.97
N ILE A 193 8.85 16.13 4.78
CA ILE A 193 10.01 15.30 4.45
C ILE A 193 10.67 15.90 3.21
N ASN A 194 11.99 16.08 3.25
CA ASN A 194 12.80 16.38 2.07
C ASN A 194 13.92 15.35 1.98
N SER A 195 13.82 14.43 1.00
CA SER A 195 14.73 13.32 0.80
C SER A 195 15.12 13.20 -0.66
N SER A 196 16.42 13.02 -0.95
CA SER A 196 16.91 12.81 -2.33
C SER A 196 16.56 11.43 -2.89
N GLU A 197 16.36 10.45 -2.01
CA GLU A 197 16.08 9.06 -2.35
C GLU A 197 14.67 8.66 -1.90
N ASN A 198 14.19 7.53 -2.43
CA ASN A 198 12.95 6.92 -1.99
C ASN A 198 13.03 6.53 -0.51
N ILE A 199 11.99 6.85 0.23
CA ILE A 199 11.84 6.47 1.63
C ILE A 199 10.41 6.00 1.89
N PHE A 200 10.27 4.88 2.58
CA PHE A 200 8.98 4.46 3.10
C PHE A 200 8.52 5.40 4.21
N VAL A 201 7.29 5.82 4.10
CA VAL A 201 6.60 6.62 5.12
C VAL A 201 5.44 5.79 5.65
N PHE A 202 5.46 5.54 6.94
CA PHE A 202 4.39 4.87 7.68
C PHE A 202 3.69 5.92 8.53
N VAL A 203 2.41 6.09 8.32
CA VAL A 203 1.55 7.00 9.10
C VAL A 203 0.49 6.15 9.79
N GLU A 204 0.47 6.15 11.12
CA GLU A 204 -0.54 5.46 11.92
C GLU A 204 -1.96 5.88 11.51
N ILE A 205 -2.95 4.96 11.56
CA ILE A 205 -4.34 5.20 11.14
C ILE A 205 -5.33 4.99 12.27
#